data_0855914c5c10c2957a99704dd89f33e8
#
_entry.id   0855914c5c10c2957a99704dd89f33e8
#
_cell.length_a   1.000
_cell.length_b   1.000
_cell.length_c   1.000
_cell.angle_alpha   90.00
_cell.angle_beta   90.00
_cell.angle_gamma   90.00
#
_symmetry.space_group_name_H-M   'P 1'
#
loop_
_entity.id
_entity.type
_entity.pdbx_description
1 polymer ?
#
loop_
_entity_poly.entity_id
_entity_poly.type
_entity_poly.pdbx_seq_one_letter_code
_entity_poly.pdbx_strand_id
1 'polypeptide(L)'
;MSKLNTSDKFLDLSDYGRSFGRFFALQLKETRFTPIHVTLLFGISGLIAIYCILNQYYIAAAFFIILKSGIDAADGELARLKNTPSYVGRYLDSVFDIILNFLFLMSICYVSKTSIWLVLLAFIGIQLQGTLYNYYYV
;
A
#
# COMPACT_ATOMS: atom_id res chain seq x y z
N MET A 1 -14.27 -8.02 5.23
CA MET A 1 -15.70 -8.01 4.85
C MET A 1 -16.21 -6.60 5.06
N SER A 2 -16.73 -5.94 3.99
CA SER A 2 -17.37 -4.63 4.14
C SER A 2 -18.59 -4.79 5.05
N LYS A 3 -18.71 -3.97 6.09
CA LYS A 3 -19.87 -3.93 6.99
C LYS A 3 -21.12 -3.33 6.33
N LEU A 4 -20.99 -2.83 5.10
CA LEU A 4 -22.08 -2.22 4.35
C LEU A 4 -22.99 -3.31 3.76
N ASN A 5 -24.30 -3.08 3.89
CA ASN A 5 -25.34 -3.92 3.32
C ASN A 5 -25.21 -3.92 1.78
N THR A 6 -25.61 -4.99 1.12
CA THR A 6 -25.46 -5.14 -0.35
C THR A 6 -26.18 -4.06 -1.16
N SER A 7 -27.18 -3.39 -0.58
CA SER A 7 -27.89 -2.23 -1.16
C SER A 7 -27.11 -0.93 -1.19
N ASP A 8 -26.08 -0.79 -0.34
CA ASP A 8 -25.34 0.47 -0.15
C ASP A 8 -23.91 0.38 -0.72
N LYS A 9 -23.62 -0.66 -1.51
CA LYS A 9 -22.35 -0.81 -2.19
C LYS A 9 -22.28 0.14 -3.38
N PHE A 10 -21.54 1.23 -3.22
CA PHE A 10 -21.10 2.04 -4.36
C PHE A 10 -20.11 1.26 -5.22
N LEU A 11 -20.00 1.66 -6.48
CA LEU A 11 -19.00 1.13 -7.41
C LEU A 11 -17.61 1.51 -6.87
N ASP A 12 -17.00 0.56 -6.16
CA ASP A 12 -15.71 0.78 -5.50
C ASP A 12 -14.61 0.29 -6.43
N LEU A 13 -13.92 1.24 -7.06
CA LEU A 13 -12.75 0.96 -7.90
C LEU A 13 -11.61 0.28 -7.11
N SER A 14 -11.62 0.33 -5.79
CA SER A 14 -10.64 -0.37 -4.94
C SER A 14 -10.84 -1.89 -4.93
N ASP A 15 -12.02 -2.39 -5.30
CA ASP A 15 -12.27 -3.83 -5.46
C ASP A 15 -11.44 -4.45 -6.59
N TYR A 16 -10.92 -3.64 -7.52
CA TYR A 16 -10.01 -4.11 -8.55
C TYR A 16 -8.69 -4.62 -7.96
N GLY A 17 -8.16 -3.92 -6.98
CA GLY A 17 -6.96 -4.34 -6.22
C GLY A 17 -7.16 -5.65 -5.45
N ARG A 18 -8.36 -5.88 -4.92
CA ARG A 18 -8.70 -7.12 -4.20
C ARG A 18 -8.74 -8.33 -5.10
N SER A 19 -9.32 -8.22 -6.30
CA SER A 19 -9.36 -9.32 -7.27
C SER A 19 -7.95 -9.71 -7.71
N PHE A 20 -7.11 -8.72 -7.98
CA PHE A 20 -5.71 -8.91 -8.34
C PHE A 20 -4.90 -9.50 -7.18
N GLY A 21 -5.03 -8.94 -5.98
CA GLY A 21 -4.37 -9.44 -4.77
C GLY A 21 -4.76 -10.88 -4.44
N ARG A 22 -6.06 -11.23 -4.59
CA ARG A 22 -6.55 -12.58 -4.37
C ARG A 22 -5.99 -13.59 -5.36
N PHE A 23 -5.88 -13.22 -6.63
CA PHE A 23 -5.28 -14.08 -7.66
C PHE A 23 -3.81 -14.40 -7.32
N PHE A 24 -3.02 -13.38 -6.96
CA PHE A 24 -1.63 -13.58 -6.52
C PHE A 24 -1.52 -14.34 -5.21
N ALA A 25 -2.37 -14.05 -4.24
CA ALA A 25 -2.37 -14.74 -2.95
C ALA A 25 -2.71 -16.24 -3.10
N LEU A 26 -3.61 -16.60 -4.03
CA LEU A 26 -3.92 -18.00 -4.31
C LEU A 26 -2.73 -18.76 -4.91
N GLN A 27 -1.97 -18.12 -5.79
CA GLN A 27 -0.74 -18.73 -6.34
C GLN A 27 0.36 -18.86 -5.29
N LEU A 28 0.46 -17.90 -4.36
CA LEU A 28 1.47 -17.92 -3.31
C LEU A 28 1.08 -18.80 -2.11
N LYS A 29 -0.19 -19.19 -1.99
CA LYS A 29 -0.70 -20.01 -0.87
C LYS A 29 0.04 -21.34 -0.74
N GLU A 30 0.35 -21.98 -1.85
CA GLU A 30 1.01 -23.30 -1.89
C GLU A 30 2.55 -23.19 -1.85
N THR A 31 3.09 -21.97 -1.88
CA THR A 31 4.51 -21.73 -1.82
C THR A 31 5.00 -21.53 -0.39
N ARG A 32 6.33 -21.65 -0.18
CA ARG A 32 6.99 -21.34 1.11
C ARG A 32 7.06 -19.83 1.42
N PHE A 33 6.49 -18.97 0.58
CA PHE A 33 6.45 -17.54 0.83
C PHE A 33 5.55 -17.22 2.03
N THR A 34 6.14 -16.56 3.01
CA THR A 34 5.40 -16.06 4.19
C THR A 34 4.87 -14.64 3.91
N PRO A 35 3.82 -14.17 4.59
CA PRO A 35 3.36 -12.78 4.50
C PRO A 35 4.50 -11.78 4.67
N ILE A 36 5.45 -12.02 5.57
CA ILE A 36 6.60 -11.14 5.82
C ILE A 36 7.46 -10.93 4.55
N HIS A 37 7.62 -11.97 3.72
CA HIS A 37 8.35 -11.82 2.46
C HIS A 37 7.60 -10.91 1.48
N VAL A 38 6.26 -10.98 1.48
CA VAL A 38 5.41 -10.12 0.64
C VAL A 38 5.49 -8.67 1.11
N THR A 39 5.46 -8.43 2.43
CA THR A 39 5.67 -7.10 3.01
C THR A 39 7.05 -6.53 2.68
N LEU A 40 8.10 -7.35 2.66
CA LEU A 40 9.43 -6.91 2.22
C LEU A 40 9.45 -6.53 0.74
N LEU A 41 8.81 -7.32 -0.13
CA LEU A 41 8.69 -7.00 -1.56
C LEU A 41 7.91 -5.69 -1.78
N PHE A 42 6.86 -5.46 -1.01
CA PHE A 42 6.13 -4.20 -0.97
C PHE A 42 7.07 -3.03 -0.63
N GLY A 43 7.88 -3.16 0.43
CA GLY A 43 8.87 -2.15 0.81
C GLY A 43 9.89 -1.88 -0.29
N ILE A 44 10.47 -2.93 -0.89
CA ILE A 44 11.44 -2.82 -1.97
C ILE A 44 10.84 -2.14 -3.21
N SER A 45 9.63 -2.53 -3.62
CA SER A 45 8.95 -1.90 -4.77
C SER A 45 8.70 -0.41 -4.54
N GLY A 46 8.34 -0.03 -3.31
CA GLY A 46 8.20 1.38 -2.91
C GLY A 46 9.51 2.17 -3.01
N LEU A 47 10.62 1.59 -2.53
CA LEU A 47 11.95 2.23 -2.63
C LEU A 47 12.41 2.38 -4.08
N ILE A 48 12.16 1.40 -4.94
CA ILE A 48 12.45 1.50 -6.38
C ILE A 48 11.63 2.62 -7.01
N ALA A 49 10.35 2.74 -6.67
CA ALA A 49 9.50 3.83 -7.17
C ALA A 49 10.03 5.20 -6.74
N ILE A 50 10.48 5.36 -5.49
CA ILE A 50 11.11 6.60 -4.99
C ILE A 50 12.38 6.91 -5.76
N TYR A 51 13.23 5.92 -5.99
CA TYR A 51 14.43 6.08 -6.82
C TYR A 51 14.10 6.55 -8.23
N CYS A 52 13.06 5.98 -8.84
CA CYS A 52 12.58 6.38 -10.17
C CYS A 52 12.06 7.82 -10.17
N ILE A 53 11.34 8.27 -9.12
CA ILE A 53 10.88 9.66 -9.00
C ILE A 53 12.08 10.62 -8.93
N LEU A 54 13.07 10.33 -8.09
CA LEU A 54 14.26 11.18 -7.92
C LEU A 54 15.05 11.32 -9.21
N ASN A 55 15.08 10.28 -10.06
CA ASN A 55 15.72 10.30 -11.37
C ASN A 55 14.77 10.72 -12.52
N GLN A 56 13.56 11.19 -12.20
CA GLN A 56 12.56 11.69 -13.14
C GLN A 56 12.05 10.62 -14.15
N TYR A 57 12.18 9.34 -13.83
CA TYR A 57 11.61 8.22 -14.60
C TYR A 57 10.14 8.00 -14.21
N TYR A 58 9.27 8.95 -14.53
CA TYR A 58 7.90 8.98 -14.04
C TYR A 58 7.05 7.79 -14.47
N ILE A 59 7.24 7.27 -15.69
CA ILE A 59 6.51 6.08 -16.18
C ILE A 59 6.89 4.84 -15.37
N ALA A 60 8.18 4.65 -15.12
CA ALA A 60 8.66 3.54 -14.29
C ALA A 60 8.20 3.72 -12.83
N ALA A 61 8.24 4.93 -12.30
CA ALA A 61 7.73 5.22 -10.96
C ALA A 61 6.24 4.87 -10.84
N ALA A 62 5.41 5.28 -11.80
CA ALA A 62 3.98 4.96 -11.82
C ALA A 62 3.76 3.44 -11.84
N PHE A 63 4.50 2.70 -12.65
CA PHE A 63 4.44 1.24 -12.68
C PHE A 63 4.74 0.62 -11.32
N PHE A 64 5.83 1.03 -10.66
CA PHE A 64 6.21 0.49 -9.34
C PHE A 64 5.26 0.91 -8.22
N ILE A 65 4.62 2.07 -8.30
CA ILE A 65 3.58 2.49 -7.35
C ILE A 65 2.34 1.58 -7.47
N ILE A 66 1.90 1.29 -8.70
CA ILE A 66 0.78 0.38 -8.96
C ILE A 66 1.14 -1.03 -8.49
N LEU A 67 2.37 -1.50 -8.79
CA LEU A 67 2.87 -2.79 -8.35
C LEU A 67 2.91 -2.88 -6.81
N LYS A 68 3.41 -1.84 -6.13
CA LYS A 68 3.40 -1.72 -4.66
C LYS A 68 1.98 -1.91 -4.12
N SER A 69 1.00 -1.20 -4.68
CA SER A 69 -0.39 -1.30 -4.23
C SER A 69 -1.00 -2.68 -4.46
N GLY A 70 -0.63 -3.36 -5.55
CA GLY A 70 -1.04 -4.74 -5.82
C GLY A 70 -0.43 -5.75 -4.84
N ILE A 71 0.84 -5.58 -4.48
CA ILE A 71 1.54 -6.43 -3.50
C ILE A 71 0.93 -6.24 -2.10
N ASP A 72 0.62 -5.01 -1.70
CA ASP A 72 -0.05 -4.69 -0.45
C ASP A 72 -1.41 -5.41 -0.32
N ALA A 73 -2.24 -5.32 -1.37
CA ALA A 73 -3.51 -6.05 -1.42
C ALA A 73 -3.32 -7.57 -1.34
N ALA A 74 -2.23 -8.11 -1.92
CA ALA A 74 -1.92 -9.53 -1.90
C ALA A 74 -1.43 -10.00 -0.52
N ASP A 75 -0.66 -9.17 0.22
CA ASP A 75 -0.17 -9.49 1.57
C ASP A 75 -1.33 -9.70 2.55
N GLY A 76 -2.27 -8.75 2.59
CA GLY A 76 -3.45 -8.85 3.43
C GLY A 76 -4.31 -10.08 3.12
N GLU A 77 -4.47 -10.45 1.84
CA GLU A 77 -5.24 -11.63 1.44
C GLU A 77 -4.48 -12.94 1.72
N LEU A 78 -3.16 -12.97 1.52
CA LEU A 78 -2.31 -14.12 1.82
C LEU A 78 -2.31 -14.45 3.32
N ALA A 79 -2.24 -13.43 4.20
CA ALA A 79 -2.32 -13.60 5.63
C ALA A 79 -3.65 -14.24 6.07
N ARG A 80 -4.76 -13.87 5.41
CA ARG A 80 -6.08 -14.46 5.63
C ARG A 80 -6.15 -15.91 5.14
N LEU A 81 -5.65 -16.21 3.95
CA LEU A 81 -5.70 -17.54 3.33
C LEU A 81 -4.83 -18.58 4.05
N LYS A 82 -3.71 -18.16 4.61
CA LYS A 82 -2.80 -19.04 5.37
C LYS A 82 -3.20 -19.23 6.84
N ASN A 83 -4.24 -18.51 7.30
CA ASN A 83 -4.63 -18.49 8.73
C ASN A 83 -3.45 -18.22 9.68
N THR A 84 -2.47 -17.44 9.23
CA THR A 84 -1.27 -17.05 9.97
C THR A 84 -1.22 -15.53 10.13
N PRO A 85 -2.22 -14.90 10.80
CA PRO A 85 -2.14 -13.48 11.06
C PRO A 85 -0.98 -13.23 12.03
N SER A 86 0.07 -12.57 11.54
CA SER A 86 1.21 -12.17 12.36
C SER A 86 1.02 -10.73 12.82
N TYR A 87 1.07 -10.49 14.14
CA TYR A 87 1.08 -9.14 14.70
C TYR A 87 2.29 -8.35 14.19
N VAL A 88 3.45 -9.03 14.08
CA VAL A 88 4.69 -8.44 13.56
C VAL A 88 4.52 -8.03 12.09
N GLY A 89 3.90 -8.88 11.26
CA GLY A 89 3.64 -8.58 9.85
C GLY A 89 2.76 -7.34 9.68
N ARG A 90 1.65 -7.27 10.40
CA ARG A 90 0.75 -6.09 10.36
C ARG A 90 1.41 -4.80 10.84
N TYR A 91 2.23 -4.90 11.89
CA TYR A 91 2.97 -3.74 12.38
C TYR A 91 4.02 -3.28 11.36
N LEU A 92 4.76 -4.22 10.78
CA LEU A 92 5.77 -3.95 9.75
C LEU A 92 5.15 -3.30 8.51
N ASP A 93 4.02 -3.82 8.05
CA ASP A 93 3.25 -3.29 6.94
C ASP A 93 2.83 -1.83 7.19
N SER A 94 2.20 -1.57 8.33
CA SER A 94 1.80 -0.21 8.72
C SER A 94 2.98 0.75 8.82
N VAL A 95 4.10 0.31 9.37
CA VAL A 95 5.32 1.14 9.50
C VAL A 95 5.91 1.43 8.11
N PHE A 96 6.00 0.43 7.24
CA PHE A 96 6.48 0.64 5.88
C PHE A 96 5.57 1.58 5.09
N ASP A 97 4.25 1.44 5.22
CA ASP A 97 3.32 2.32 4.51
C ASP A 97 3.48 3.78 4.95
N ILE A 98 3.60 4.05 6.24
CA ILE A 98 3.84 5.40 6.76
C ILE A 98 5.17 5.96 6.25
N ILE A 99 6.25 5.18 6.34
CA ILE A 99 7.59 5.60 5.92
C ILE A 99 7.61 5.85 4.41
N LEU A 100 7.07 4.94 3.60
CA LEU A 100 7.06 5.07 2.15
C LEU A 100 6.21 6.26 1.70
N ASN A 101 5.04 6.49 2.31
CA ASN A 101 4.20 7.65 2.00
C ASN A 101 4.94 8.96 2.31
N PHE A 102 5.65 9.04 3.44
CA PHE A 102 6.48 10.19 3.76
C PHE A 102 7.61 10.38 2.73
N LEU A 103 8.34 9.32 2.40
CA LEU A 103 9.44 9.37 1.43
C LEU A 103 8.96 9.71 0.01
N PHE A 104 7.80 9.23 -0.41
CA PHE A 104 7.17 9.63 -1.69
C PHE A 104 6.93 11.13 -1.74
N LEU A 105 6.29 11.68 -0.71
CA LEU A 105 6.02 13.12 -0.64
C LEU A 105 7.32 13.94 -0.62
N MET A 106 8.33 13.48 0.11
CA MET A 106 9.64 14.13 0.15
C MET A 106 10.34 14.08 -1.20
N SER A 107 10.28 12.96 -1.93
CA SER A 107 10.87 12.83 -3.26
C SER A 107 10.19 13.73 -4.29
N ILE A 108 8.87 13.84 -4.23
CA ILE A 108 8.09 14.78 -5.07
C ILE A 108 8.47 16.22 -4.72
N CYS A 109 8.57 16.57 -3.44
CA CYS A 109 8.99 17.89 -2.98
C CYS A 109 10.36 18.27 -3.54
N TYR A 110 11.32 17.35 -3.47
CA TYR A 110 12.67 17.56 -3.97
C TYR A 110 12.70 17.83 -5.48
N VAL A 111 11.98 17.03 -6.25
CA VAL A 111 11.94 17.16 -7.73
C VAL A 111 11.15 18.38 -8.16
N SER A 112 10.02 18.69 -7.51
CA SER A 112 9.17 19.84 -7.86
C SER A 112 9.62 21.16 -7.24
N LYS A 113 10.66 21.12 -6.37
CA LYS A 113 11.15 22.27 -5.60
C LYS A 113 10.05 22.99 -4.80
N THR A 114 9.08 22.23 -4.33
CA THR A 114 7.93 22.73 -3.56
C THR A 114 8.33 23.02 -2.11
N SER A 115 7.51 23.80 -1.39
CA SER A 115 7.74 24.08 0.02
C SER A 115 7.55 22.84 0.89
N ILE A 116 8.48 22.60 1.83
CA ILE A 116 8.42 21.51 2.80
C ILE A 116 7.14 21.56 3.66
N TRP A 117 6.60 22.75 3.91
CA TRP A 117 5.37 22.91 4.69
C TRP A 117 4.16 22.29 4.00
N LEU A 118 4.08 22.36 2.67
CA LEU A 118 3.02 21.70 1.89
C LEU A 118 3.14 20.17 1.98
N VAL A 119 4.36 19.65 1.99
CA VAL A 119 4.59 18.22 2.16
C VAL A 119 4.16 17.72 3.53
N LEU A 120 4.50 18.46 4.59
CA LEU A 120 4.09 18.11 5.94
C LEU A 120 2.55 18.15 6.09
N LEU A 121 1.92 19.18 5.53
CA LEU A 121 0.45 19.30 5.53
C LEU A 121 -0.20 18.15 4.77
N ALA A 122 0.31 17.80 3.58
CA ALA A 122 -0.18 16.68 2.78
C ALA A 122 0.00 15.35 3.52
N PHE A 123 1.15 15.13 4.16
CA PHE A 123 1.42 13.93 4.95
C PHE A 123 0.42 13.79 6.11
N ILE A 124 0.22 14.86 6.89
CA ILE A 124 -0.77 14.87 7.98
C ILE A 124 -2.17 14.57 7.42
N GLY A 125 -2.54 15.18 6.29
CA GLY A 125 -3.83 14.95 5.64
C GLY A 125 -4.05 13.48 5.26
N ILE A 126 -3.05 12.82 4.67
CA ILE A 126 -3.10 11.40 4.30
C ILE A 126 -3.26 10.53 5.56
N GLN A 127 -2.51 10.81 6.63
CA GLN A 127 -2.58 10.04 7.87
C GLN A 127 -3.94 10.21 8.57
N LEU A 128 -4.48 11.41 8.60
CA LEU A 128 -5.82 11.67 9.15
C LEU A 128 -6.90 10.97 8.34
N GLN A 129 -6.83 11.04 7.00
CA GLN A 129 -7.78 10.35 6.12
C GLN A 129 -7.77 8.84 6.35
N GLY A 130 -6.58 8.21 6.40
CA GLY A 130 -6.45 6.78 6.66
C GLY A 130 -6.99 6.38 8.03
N THR A 131 -6.72 7.19 9.07
CA THR A 131 -7.21 6.94 10.42
C THR A 131 -8.74 7.05 10.49
N LEU A 132 -9.32 8.10 9.89
CA LEU A 132 -10.77 8.28 9.83
C LEU A 132 -11.45 7.16 9.05
N TYR A 133 -10.89 6.76 7.91
CA TYR A 133 -11.41 5.65 7.13
C TYR A 133 -11.44 4.36 7.96
N ASN A 134 -10.35 4.02 8.63
CA ASN A 134 -10.28 2.82 9.48
C ASN A 134 -11.27 2.89 10.65
N TYR A 135 -11.48 4.07 11.24
CA TYR A 135 -12.40 4.23 12.37
C TYR A 135 -13.87 4.02 11.97
N TYR A 136 -14.28 4.53 10.80
CA TYR A 136 -15.69 4.48 10.37
C TYR A 136 -16.04 3.26 9.51
N TYR A 137 -15.08 2.65 8.80
CA TYR A 137 -15.37 1.60 7.81
C TYR A 137 -14.77 0.22 8.16
N VAL A 138 -13.95 0.10 9.17
CA VAL A 138 -13.40 -1.17 9.67
C VAL A 138 -13.94 -1.47 11.05
#